data_5316be872c784bb3c761c150ef86cb35
#
_entry.id   5316be872c784bb3c761c150ef86cb35
#
_cell.length_a   1.000
_cell.length_b   1.000
_cell.length_c   1.000
_cell.angle_alpha   90.00
_cell.angle_beta   90.00
_cell.angle_gamma   90.00
#
_symmetry.space_group_name_H-M   'P 1'
#
loop_
_entity.id
_entity.type
_entity.pdbx_description
1 polymer ?
#
loop_
_entity_poly.entity_id
_entity_poly.type
_entity_poly.pdbx_seq_one_letter_code
_entity_poly.pdbx_strand_id
1 'polypeptide(L)'
;MDYRIRPIKESEYPLLNDFLYEAIFIPPGVAAPPRSITELPELQVYVRDFGSGEADVCFVAETEEKVIGAVWTRIMDDYGHIENDVPSLAISLYSQYREQGIGTALMQAILAELQKRGYVKASLSVQKANSAVRLYRRMGFVAVSETDEEYIMVKYVQ
;
A
#
# COMPACT_ATOMS: atom_id res chain seq x y z
N MET A 1 -4.05 -2.29 22.33
CA MET A 1 -4.11 -0.96 21.72
C MET A 1 -5.41 -0.81 20.94
N ASP A 2 -6.12 0.26 21.18
CA ASP A 2 -7.35 0.53 20.45
C ASP A 2 -7.04 1.31 19.18
N TYR A 3 -7.52 0.81 18.07
CA TYR A 3 -7.41 1.49 16.79
C TYR A 3 -8.68 1.24 15.97
N ARG A 4 -8.91 2.08 14.97
CA ARG A 4 -9.99 1.85 14.02
C ARG A 4 -9.51 2.07 12.58
N ILE A 5 -10.16 1.37 11.67
CA ILE A 5 -9.93 1.48 10.24
C ILE A 5 -11.08 2.29 9.66
N ARG A 6 -10.74 3.31 8.87
CA ARG A 6 -11.72 4.17 8.23
C ARG A 6 -11.22 4.70 6.89
N PRO A 7 -12.13 5.16 6.00
CA PRO A 7 -11.68 5.84 4.79
C PRO A 7 -10.88 7.10 5.14
N ILE A 8 -9.90 7.43 4.30
CA ILE A 8 -9.14 8.66 4.43
C ILE A 8 -10.04 9.87 4.14
N LYS A 9 -9.78 10.99 4.80
CA LYS A 9 -10.43 12.27 4.51
C LYS A 9 -9.60 13.03 3.49
N GLU A 10 -10.25 13.83 2.66
CA GLU A 10 -9.54 14.63 1.65
C GLU A 10 -8.46 15.52 2.29
N SER A 11 -8.75 16.10 3.46
CA SER A 11 -7.79 16.94 4.20
C SER A 11 -6.55 16.16 4.65
N GLU A 12 -6.60 14.83 4.63
CA GLU A 12 -5.51 13.95 5.07
C GLU A 12 -4.65 13.43 3.91
N TYR A 13 -5.00 13.72 2.66
CA TYR A 13 -4.23 13.25 1.50
C TYR A 13 -2.73 13.58 1.59
N PRO A 14 -2.31 14.74 2.13
CA PRO A 14 -0.88 15.01 2.30
C PRO A 14 -0.13 14.00 3.16
N LEU A 15 -0.81 13.30 4.06
CA LEU A 15 -0.20 12.25 4.88
C LEU A 15 0.32 11.08 4.04
N LEU A 16 -0.21 10.90 2.82
CA LEU A 16 0.23 9.82 1.94
C LEU A 16 1.70 9.96 1.56
N ASN A 17 2.27 11.16 1.56
CA ASN A 17 3.71 11.31 1.35
C ASN A 17 4.51 10.67 2.48
N ASP A 18 4.04 10.78 3.72
CA ASP A 18 4.70 10.13 4.86
C ASP A 18 4.60 8.61 4.74
N PHE A 19 3.42 8.10 4.40
CA PHE A 19 3.23 6.66 4.26
C PHE A 19 3.91 6.10 3.02
N LEU A 20 4.07 6.89 1.97
CA LEU A 20 4.90 6.51 0.82
C LEU A 20 6.35 6.29 1.26
N TYR A 21 6.89 7.22 2.06
CA TYR A 21 8.24 7.05 2.59
C TYR A 21 8.35 5.80 3.46
N GLU A 22 7.36 5.57 4.35
CA GLU A 22 7.33 4.40 5.23
C GLU A 22 7.19 3.08 4.45
N ALA A 23 6.66 3.13 3.23
CA ALA A 23 6.50 1.95 2.38
C ALA A 23 7.80 1.51 1.70
N ILE A 24 8.83 2.35 1.69
CA ILE A 24 10.11 2.02 1.08
C ILE A 24 10.80 0.95 1.92
N PHE A 25 11.11 -0.19 1.30
CA PHE A 25 11.83 -1.26 1.99
C PHE A 25 13.31 -0.89 2.08
N ILE A 26 13.85 -0.95 3.30
CA ILE A 26 15.26 -0.68 3.58
C ILE A 26 15.89 -1.99 4.04
N PRO A 27 16.80 -2.58 3.24
CA PRO A 27 17.46 -3.82 3.64
C PRO A 27 18.27 -3.64 4.94
N PRO A 28 18.42 -4.70 5.74
CA PRO A 28 19.25 -4.64 6.93
C PRO A 28 20.66 -4.13 6.64
N GLY A 29 21.14 -3.21 7.46
CA GLY A 29 22.48 -2.64 7.30
C GLY A 29 22.59 -1.50 6.30
N VAL A 30 21.50 -1.17 5.63
CA VAL A 30 21.45 -0.05 4.66
C VAL A 30 20.87 1.17 5.36
N ALA A 31 21.48 2.34 5.14
CA ALA A 31 20.97 3.58 5.70
C ALA A 31 19.64 3.99 5.05
N ALA A 32 18.75 4.57 5.85
CA ALA A 32 17.50 5.10 5.33
C ALA A 32 17.77 6.21 4.32
N PRO A 33 17.06 6.23 3.17
CA PRO A 33 17.22 7.32 2.21
C PRO A 33 16.66 8.63 2.80
N PRO A 34 17.08 9.79 2.25
CA PRO A 34 16.51 11.07 2.70
C PRO A 34 15.01 11.13 2.36
N ARG A 35 14.26 11.91 3.14
CA ARG A 35 12.81 12.09 2.91
C ARG A 35 12.51 12.59 1.50
N SER A 36 13.40 13.37 0.91
CA SER A 36 13.23 13.89 -0.44
C SER A 36 13.17 12.83 -1.54
N ILE A 37 13.50 11.56 -1.23
CA ILE A 37 13.40 10.48 -2.21
C ILE A 37 11.97 10.34 -2.73
N THR A 38 10.96 10.67 -1.92
CA THR A 38 9.56 10.57 -2.33
C THR A 38 9.20 11.55 -3.46
N GLU A 39 10.03 12.55 -3.70
CA GLU A 39 9.81 13.53 -4.77
C GLU A 39 10.19 13.01 -6.16
N LEU A 40 10.86 11.86 -6.23
CA LEU A 40 11.19 11.24 -7.51
C LEU A 40 9.91 10.90 -8.30
N PRO A 41 9.87 11.14 -9.61
CA PRO A 41 8.65 10.89 -10.39
C PRO A 41 8.12 9.47 -10.27
N GLU A 42 9.00 8.45 -10.23
CA GLU A 42 8.59 7.05 -10.09
C GLU A 42 7.93 6.73 -8.75
N LEU A 43 8.12 7.58 -7.74
CA LEU A 43 7.46 7.45 -6.44
C LEU A 43 6.24 8.36 -6.34
N GLN A 44 6.27 9.53 -6.97
CA GLN A 44 5.13 10.46 -6.93
C GLN A 44 3.88 9.89 -7.60
N VAL A 45 4.03 8.93 -8.52
CA VAL A 45 2.84 8.29 -9.14
C VAL A 45 1.92 7.66 -8.10
N TYR A 46 2.45 7.26 -6.93
CA TYR A 46 1.65 6.66 -5.87
C TYR A 46 0.72 7.65 -5.18
N VAL A 47 1.06 8.93 -5.15
CA VAL A 47 0.35 9.90 -4.30
C VAL A 47 -0.07 11.19 -4.99
N ARG A 48 0.53 11.52 -6.15
CA ARG A 48 0.24 12.79 -6.84
C ARG A 48 -1.23 12.87 -7.23
N ASP A 49 -1.87 14.00 -6.88
CA ASP A 49 -3.27 14.25 -7.23
C ASP A 49 -4.21 13.12 -6.75
N PHE A 50 -3.90 12.55 -5.58
CA PHE A 50 -4.73 11.47 -5.04
C PHE A 50 -6.19 11.93 -4.93
N GLY A 51 -7.10 11.02 -5.31
CA GLY A 51 -8.53 11.31 -5.36
C GLY A 51 -9.03 11.65 -6.75
N SER A 52 -8.13 11.84 -7.73
CA SER A 52 -8.50 12.21 -9.09
C SER A 52 -8.97 11.04 -9.95
N GLY A 53 -8.63 9.79 -9.58
CA GLY A 53 -8.98 8.60 -10.35
C GLY A 53 -10.03 7.75 -9.64
N GLU A 54 -10.82 7.00 -10.42
CA GLU A 54 -11.88 6.14 -9.86
C GLU A 54 -11.34 5.04 -8.94
N ALA A 55 -10.12 4.58 -9.17
CA ALA A 55 -9.49 3.54 -8.37
C ALA A 55 -8.67 4.10 -7.22
N ASP A 56 -8.69 5.42 -7.00
CA ASP A 56 -8.02 6.06 -5.89
C ASP A 56 -8.83 5.80 -4.62
N VAL A 57 -8.46 4.75 -3.89
CA VAL A 57 -9.13 4.30 -2.67
C VAL A 57 -8.09 4.24 -1.56
N CYS A 58 -8.42 4.77 -0.40
CA CYS A 58 -7.51 4.71 0.75
C CYS A 58 -8.26 4.49 2.05
N PHE A 59 -7.75 3.57 2.86
CA PHE A 59 -8.16 3.42 4.25
C PHE A 59 -6.98 3.74 5.14
N VAL A 60 -7.26 4.32 6.29
CA VAL A 60 -6.25 4.64 7.29
C VAL A 60 -6.57 3.92 8.60
N ALA A 61 -5.52 3.67 9.37
CA ALA A 61 -5.63 3.22 10.75
C ALA A 61 -5.40 4.42 11.64
N GLU A 62 -6.29 4.60 12.60
CA GLU A 62 -6.26 5.74 13.52
C GLU A 62 -6.25 5.25 14.97
N THR A 63 -5.39 5.82 15.79
CA THR A 63 -5.39 5.61 17.23
C THR A 63 -5.19 6.96 17.92
N GLU A 64 -5.95 7.23 18.98
CA GLU A 64 -5.83 8.47 19.77
C GLU A 64 -5.81 9.73 18.89
N GLU A 65 -6.72 9.77 17.89
CA GLU A 65 -6.84 10.87 16.93
C GLU A 65 -5.63 11.06 16.01
N LYS A 66 -4.72 10.08 15.98
CA LYS A 66 -3.54 10.11 15.11
C LYS A 66 -3.65 9.02 14.06
N VAL A 67 -3.40 9.39 12.79
CA VAL A 67 -3.29 8.42 11.70
C VAL A 67 -1.92 7.76 11.78
N ILE A 68 -1.90 6.42 11.86
CA ILE A 68 -0.68 5.66 12.10
C ILE A 68 -0.31 4.73 10.96
N GLY A 69 -1.17 4.58 9.97
CA GLY A 69 -0.91 3.75 8.81
C GLY A 69 -1.94 3.98 7.74
N ALA A 70 -1.64 3.53 6.53
CA ALA A 70 -2.53 3.65 5.39
C ALA A 70 -2.33 2.49 4.42
N VAL A 71 -3.41 2.14 3.74
CA VAL A 71 -3.41 1.27 2.58
C VAL A 71 -4.15 1.99 1.48
N TRP A 72 -3.60 2.00 0.26
CA TRP A 72 -4.27 2.68 -0.84
C TRP A 72 -4.01 2.01 -2.18
N THR A 73 -4.91 2.29 -3.11
CA THR A 73 -4.83 1.79 -4.48
C THR A 73 -4.97 2.93 -5.46
N ARG A 74 -4.39 2.73 -6.63
CA ARG A 74 -4.55 3.58 -7.81
C ARG A 74 -4.33 2.72 -9.05
N ILE A 75 -4.89 3.15 -10.16
CA ILE A 75 -4.44 2.66 -11.46
C ILE A 75 -3.35 3.64 -11.90
N MET A 76 -2.10 3.19 -11.85
CA MET A 76 -0.92 4.02 -12.06
C MET A 76 0.19 3.21 -12.70
N ASP A 77 1.12 3.90 -13.35
CA ASP A 77 2.28 3.28 -13.97
C ASP A 77 3.41 3.15 -12.93
N ASP A 78 3.22 2.23 -11.99
CA ASP A 78 4.15 1.97 -10.89
C ASP A 78 4.85 0.63 -11.08
N TYR A 79 5.67 0.24 -10.09
CA TYR A 79 6.37 -1.04 -10.13
C TYR A 79 5.45 -2.26 -10.14
N GLY A 80 4.26 -2.13 -9.55
CA GLY A 80 3.27 -3.21 -9.48
C GLY A 80 2.26 -3.22 -10.62
N HIS A 81 2.39 -2.28 -11.58
CA HIS A 81 1.43 -2.18 -12.67
C HIS A 81 1.46 -3.40 -13.59
N ILE A 82 0.29 -3.98 -13.85
CA ILE A 82 0.15 -5.12 -14.78
C ILE A 82 -0.82 -4.83 -15.92
N GLU A 83 -1.95 -4.16 -15.63
CA GLU A 83 -2.97 -3.83 -16.61
C GLU A 83 -3.65 -2.53 -16.22
N ASN A 84 -4.25 -1.84 -17.20
CA ASN A 84 -4.89 -0.53 -16.97
C ASN A 84 -6.19 -0.57 -16.18
N ASP A 85 -6.76 -1.75 -15.96
CA ASP A 85 -7.98 -1.93 -15.16
C ASP A 85 -7.71 -2.62 -13.81
N VAL A 86 -6.44 -2.78 -13.45
CA VAL A 86 -6.02 -3.42 -12.21
C VAL A 86 -5.38 -2.40 -11.29
N PRO A 87 -6.04 -2.07 -10.16
CA PRO A 87 -5.43 -1.17 -9.19
C PRO A 87 -4.16 -1.76 -8.59
N SER A 88 -3.14 -0.92 -8.47
CA SER A 88 -1.91 -1.26 -7.73
C SER A 88 -2.06 -0.80 -6.29
N LEU A 89 -1.54 -1.60 -5.36
CA LEU A 89 -1.73 -1.41 -3.93
C LEU A 89 -0.43 -1.05 -3.24
N ALA A 90 -0.51 -0.13 -2.29
CA ALA A 90 0.58 0.19 -1.36
C ALA A 90 0.03 0.19 0.06
N ILE A 91 0.87 -0.19 1.01
CA ILE A 91 0.50 -0.21 2.43
C ILE A 91 1.72 0.09 3.27
N SER A 92 1.54 0.89 4.31
CA SER A 92 2.59 1.08 5.31
C SER A 92 2.01 1.53 6.65
N LEU A 93 2.83 1.34 7.66
CA LEU A 93 2.58 1.76 9.05
C LEU A 93 3.84 2.41 9.58
N TYR A 94 3.71 3.38 10.48
CA TYR A 94 4.86 3.82 11.25
C TYR A 94 5.44 2.61 12.00
N SER A 95 6.75 2.55 12.12
CA SER A 95 7.46 1.35 12.60
C SER A 95 7.00 0.85 13.96
N GLN A 96 6.66 1.75 14.88
CA GLN A 96 6.24 1.36 16.24
C GLN A 96 4.87 0.67 16.26
N TYR A 97 4.12 0.70 15.16
CA TYR A 97 2.78 0.07 15.09
C TYR A 97 2.78 -1.20 14.25
N ARG A 98 3.93 -1.63 13.77
CA ARG A 98 4.04 -2.84 12.94
C ARG A 98 3.90 -4.11 13.77
N GLU A 99 3.55 -5.22 13.11
CA GLU A 99 3.45 -6.55 13.69
C GLU A 99 2.40 -6.67 14.81
N GLN A 100 1.33 -5.88 14.74
CA GLN A 100 0.23 -5.87 15.71
C GLN A 100 -1.13 -6.19 15.09
N GLY A 101 -1.15 -6.70 13.86
CA GLY A 101 -2.40 -7.05 13.16
C GLY A 101 -3.07 -5.90 12.43
N ILE A 102 -2.56 -4.68 12.54
CA ILE A 102 -3.17 -3.49 11.91
C ILE A 102 -3.08 -3.59 10.38
N GLY A 103 -1.95 -4.06 9.86
CA GLY A 103 -1.78 -4.27 8.42
C GLY A 103 -2.81 -5.22 7.84
N THR A 104 -3.11 -6.29 8.56
CA THR A 104 -4.14 -7.26 8.14
C THR A 104 -5.51 -6.57 8.08
N ALA A 105 -5.85 -5.77 9.08
CA ALA A 105 -7.13 -5.06 9.13
C ALA A 105 -7.24 -4.04 7.97
N LEU A 106 -6.17 -3.31 7.68
CA LEU A 106 -6.13 -2.39 6.54
C LEU A 106 -6.34 -3.13 5.21
N MET A 107 -5.65 -4.26 5.02
CA MET A 107 -5.79 -5.06 3.81
C MET A 107 -7.20 -5.58 3.63
N GLN A 108 -7.81 -6.09 4.71
CA GLN A 108 -9.19 -6.57 4.65
C GLN A 108 -10.14 -5.47 4.21
N ALA A 109 -9.97 -4.27 4.74
CA ALA A 109 -10.84 -3.13 4.40
C ALA A 109 -10.74 -2.75 2.92
N ILE A 110 -9.52 -2.62 2.39
CA ILE A 110 -9.37 -2.17 1.00
C ILE A 110 -9.77 -3.26 0.01
N LEU A 111 -9.47 -4.52 0.29
CA LEU A 111 -9.87 -5.60 -0.61
C LEU A 111 -11.39 -5.75 -0.67
N ALA A 112 -12.07 -5.56 0.47
CA ALA A 112 -13.54 -5.57 0.50
C ALA A 112 -14.13 -4.41 -0.31
N GLU A 113 -13.51 -3.23 -0.22
CA GLU A 113 -13.97 -2.06 -0.98
C GLU A 113 -13.76 -2.25 -2.48
N LEU A 114 -12.63 -2.79 -2.89
CA LEU A 114 -12.36 -3.08 -4.30
C LEU A 114 -13.35 -4.11 -4.86
N GLN A 115 -13.66 -5.14 -4.08
CA GLN A 115 -14.68 -6.13 -4.45
C GLN A 115 -16.04 -5.46 -4.65
N LYS A 116 -16.43 -4.62 -3.70
CA LYS A 116 -17.71 -3.88 -3.76
C LYS A 116 -17.80 -3.00 -4.99
N ARG A 117 -16.69 -2.39 -5.41
CA ARG A 117 -16.64 -1.52 -6.58
C ARG A 117 -16.58 -2.29 -7.91
N GLY A 118 -16.47 -3.61 -7.85
CA GLY A 118 -16.48 -4.44 -9.06
C GLY A 118 -15.13 -4.71 -9.69
N TYR A 119 -14.04 -4.34 -9.05
CA TYR A 119 -12.71 -4.70 -9.55
C TYR A 119 -12.50 -6.21 -9.47
N VAL A 120 -11.81 -6.77 -10.45
CA VAL A 120 -11.58 -8.21 -10.54
C VAL A 120 -10.39 -8.62 -9.69
N LYS A 121 -9.31 -7.83 -9.73
CA LYS A 121 -8.06 -8.15 -9.02
C LYS A 121 -7.30 -6.89 -8.66
N ALA A 122 -6.33 -7.04 -7.77
CA ALA A 122 -5.39 -6.00 -7.38
C ALA A 122 -3.97 -6.52 -7.49
N SER A 123 -3.01 -5.65 -7.73
CA SER A 123 -1.60 -6.02 -7.85
C SER A 123 -0.73 -5.22 -6.87
N LEU A 124 0.45 -5.72 -6.61
CA LEU A 124 1.48 -5.01 -5.86
C LEU A 124 2.86 -5.51 -6.26
N SER A 125 3.89 -4.71 -5.95
CA SER A 125 5.26 -5.16 -6.01
C SER A 125 5.85 -5.20 -4.60
N VAL A 126 6.73 -6.16 -4.34
CA VAL A 126 7.35 -6.29 -3.03
C VAL A 126 8.74 -6.92 -3.18
N GLN A 127 9.70 -6.38 -2.42
CA GLN A 127 11.04 -6.97 -2.35
C GLN A 127 10.96 -8.35 -1.69
N LYS A 128 11.65 -9.34 -2.26
CA LYS A 128 11.65 -10.70 -1.71
C LYS A 128 12.13 -10.77 -0.27
N ALA A 129 13.06 -9.88 0.12
CA ALA A 129 13.59 -9.83 1.47
C ALA A 129 12.67 -9.12 2.47
N ASN A 130 11.59 -8.50 1.99
CA ASN A 130 10.63 -7.80 2.85
C ASN A 130 9.70 -8.81 3.52
N SER A 131 9.61 -8.76 4.84
CA SER A 131 8.74 -9.66 5.61
C SER A 131 7.26 -9.49 5.28
N ALA A 132 6.86 -8.36 4.67
CA ALA A 132 5.49 -8.12 4.25
C ALA A 132 4.98 -9.15 3.22
N VAL A 133 5.88 -9.86 2.52
CA VAL A 133 5.51 -10.97 1.65
C VAL A 133 4.60 -11.96 2.38
N ARG A 134 4.87 -12.21 3.67
CA ARG A 134 4.06 -13.14 4.47
C ARG A 134 2.63 -12.63 4.64
N LEU A 135 2.48 -11.34 4.90
CA LEU A 135 1.14 -10.72 4.99
C LEU A 135 0.39 -10.87 3.68
N TYR A 136 1.04 -10.53 2.56
CA TYR A 136 0.39 -10.60 1.26
C TYR A 136 -0.04 -12.02 0.92
N ARG A 137 0.81 -13.02 1.19
CA ARG A 137 0.44 -14.43 0.97
C ARG A 137 -0.72 -14.87 1.84
N ARG A 138 -0.74 -14.46 3.12
CA ARG A 138 -1.88 -14.77 4.00
C ARG A 138 -3.18 -14.15 3.50
N MET A 139 -3.09 -12.98 2.85
CA MET A 139 -4.26 -12.31 2.29
C MET A 139 -4.68 -12.88 0.94
N GLY A 140 -3.94 -13.84 0.40
CA GLY A 140 -4.30 -14.53 -0.84
C GLY A 140 -3.60 -14.02 -2.09
N PHE A 141 -2.61 -13.14 -1.95
CA PHE A 141 -1.80 -12.72 -3.09
C PHE A 141 -0.84 -13.84 -3.51
N VAL A 142 -0.66 -13.98 -4.82
CA VAL A 142 0.28 -14.94 -5.41
C VAL A 142 1.22 -14.21 -6.35
N ALA A 143 2.46 -14.69 -6.42
CA ALA A 143 3.45 -14.12 -7.33
C ALA A 143 3.12 -14.54 -8.76
N VAL A 144 3.01 -13.57 -9.66
CA VAL A 144 2.77 -13.81 -11.10
C VAL A 144 3.99 -13.49 -11.94
N SER A 145 4.96 -12.77 -11.38
CA SER A 145 6.21 -12.41 -12.03
C SER A 145 7.25 -12.14 -10.95
N GLU A 146 8.51 -12.30 -11.29
CA GLU A 146 9.60 -12.00 -10.36
C GLU A 146 10.90 -11.65 -11.07
N THR A 147 11.72 -10.88 -10.38
CA THR A 147 13.12 -10.65 -10.70
C THR A 147 13.95 -11.33 -9.62
N ASP A 148 15.28 -11.14 -9.64
CA ASP A 148 16.12 -11.68 -8.57
C ASP A 148 15.78 -11.08 -7.20
N GLU A 149 15.24 -9.87 -7.16
CA GLU A 149 15.05 -9.13 -5.92
C GLU A 149 13.59 -8.90 -5.54
N GLU A 150 12.63 -8.98 -6.46
CA GLU A 150 11.25 -8.65 -6.15
C GLU A 150 10.23 -9.56 -6.81
N TYR A 151 9.02 -9.58 -6.21
CA TYR A 151 7.82 -10.21 -6.77
C TYR A 151 6.86 -9.15 -7.26
N ILE A 152 6.14 -9.47 -8.34
CA ILE A 152 4.85 -8.83 -8.66
C ILE A 152 3.78 -9.82 -8.23
N MET A 153 2.89 -9.41 -7.37
CA MET A 153 1.85 -10.27 -6.80
C MET A 153 0.46 -9.78 -7.16
N VAL A 154 -0.47 -10.71 -7.27
CA VAL A 154 -1.86 -10.44 -7.64
C VAL A 154 -2.80 -11.20 -6.73
N LYS A 155 -3.92 -10.59 -6.39
CA LYS A 155 -5.04 -11.24 -5.72
C LYS A 155 -6.32 -10.95 -6.49
N TYR A 156 -7.09 -11.99 -6.77
CA TYR A 156 -8.46 -11.84 -7.28
C TYR A 156 -9.36 -11.48 -6.10
N VAL A 157 -10.14 -10.40 -6.27
CA VAL A 157 -10.99 -9.87 -5.20
C VAL A 157 -12.46 -10.21 -5.38
N GLN A 158 -12.83 -10.80 -6.52
CA GLN A 158 -14.18 -11.30 -6.75
C GLN A 158 -14.31 -12.76 -6.34
#